data_4cbcfee5c2bf87834efc819ac300e71a
#
_entry.id   4cbcfee5c2bf87834efc819ac300e71a
#
_cell.length_a   1.000
_cell.length_b   1.000
_cell.length_c   1.000
_cell.angle_alpha   90.00
_cell.angle_beta   90.00
_cell.angle_gamma   90.00
#
_symmetry.space_group_name_H-M   'P 1'
#
loop_
_entity.id
_entity.type
_entity.pdbx_description
1 polymer ?
#
loop_
_entity_poly.entity_id
_entity_poly.type
_entity_poly.pdbx_seq_one_letter_code
_entity_poly.pdbx_strand_id
1 'polypeptide(L)'
;MAITRVFDILTQLEQKYAKSDILSAKENGKWRSYSTKEFADNATFLSYGLHNIGVVRNDKIAIIANNRPEWNFTDYGIQQAGAISVPIYPTISEADLAFILNDASV
;
A
#
# COMPACT_ATOMS: atom_id res chain seq x y z
N MET A 1 10.45 16.70 11.27
CA MET A 1 10.73 16.10 9.93
C MET A 1 9.83 16.73 8.89
N ALA A 2 10.40 17.18 7.78
CA ALA A 2 9.60 17.71 6.68
C ALA A 2 9.00 16.55 5.87
N ILE A 3 7.71 16.63 5.58
CA ILE A 3 7.02 15.64 4.74
C ILE A 3 7.19 16.07 3.28
N THR A 4 7.93 15.29 2.51
CA THR A 4 8.15 15.53 1.08
C THR A 4 7.59 14.42 0.20
N ARG A 5 7.34 13.23 0.78
CA ARG A 5 6.81 12.06 0.09
C ARG A 5 5.62 11.52 0.86
N VAL A 6 4.71 10.83 0.16
CA VAL A 6 3.51 10.27 0.81
C VAL A 6 3.89 9.34 1.97
N PHE A 7 4.87 8.47 1.78
CA PHE A 7 5.25 7.53 2.84
C PHE A 7 6.01 8.18 4.01
N ASP A 8 6.42 9.45 3.90
CA ASP A 8 6.95 10.21 5.04
C ASP A 8 5.87 10.44 6.10
N ILE A 9 4.60 10.46 5.68
CA ILE A 9 3.46 10.55 6.60
C ILE A 9 3.47 9.38 7.58
N LEU A 10 3.75 8.17 7.10
CA LEU A 10 3.80 6.98 7.94
C LEU A 10 4.92 7.08 8.99
N THR A 11 6.09 7.56 8.58
CA THR A 11 7.20 7.79 9.50
C THR A 11 6.84 8.80 10.59
N GLN A 12 6.17 9.88 10.22
CA GLN A 12 5.73 10.89 11.18
C GLN A 12 4.68 10.33 12.15
N LEU A 13 3.74 9.51 11.65
CA LEU A 13 2.75 8.85 12.50
C LEU A 13 3.44 7.95 13.52
N GLU A 14 4.46 7.20 13.09
CA GLU A 14 5.20 6.31 13.97
C GLU A 14 5.94 7.08 15.07
N GLN A 15 6.54 8.21 14.73
CA GLN A 15 7.34 9.01 15.66
C GLN A 15 6.52 9.87 16.61
N LYS A 16 5.40 10.46 16.14
CA LYS A 16 4.64 11.46 16.88
C LYS A 16 3.22 11.03 17.26
N TYR A 17 2.60 10.19 16.46
CA TYR A 17 1.17 9.87 16.58
C TYR A 17 0.92 8.37 16.57
N ALA A 18 1.83 7.59 17.15
CA ALA A 18 1.70 6.14 17.18
C ALA A 18 0.42 5.70 17.88
N LYS A 19 -0.27 4.74 17.27
CA LYS A 19 -1.50 4.15 17.79
C LYS A 19 -1.42 2.63 17.77
N SER A 20 -2.13 1.98 18.66
CA SER A 20 -2.24 0.51 18.67
C SER A 20 -3.26 0.00 17.65
N ASP A 21 -4.14 0.85 17.15
CA ASP A 21 -5.27 0.49 16.29
C ASP A 21 -5.44 1.44 15.10
N ILE A 22 -4.34 1.81 14.45
CA ILE A 22 -4.39 2.73 13.31
C ILE A 22 -5.18 2.17 12.13
N LEU A 23 -5.16 0.85 11.96
CA LEU A 23 -5.96 0.11 10.98
C LEU A 23 -6.63 -1.06 11.65
N SER A 24 -7.88 -1.33 11.30
CA SER A 24 -8.63 -2.45 11.83
C SER A 24 -9.46 -3.12 10.74
N ALA A 25 -9.59 -4.43 10.84
CA ALA A 25 -10.42 -5.22 9.94
C ALA A 25 -11.09 -6.34 10.71
N LYS A 26 -12.28 -6.74 10.26
CA LYS A 26 -13.02 -7.83 10.84
C LYS A 26 -12.61 -9.14 10.17
N GLU A 27 -12.04 -10.05 10.95
CA GLU A 27 -11.61 -11.37 10.48
C GLU A 27 -12.27 -12.45 11.35
N ASN A 28 -12.92 -13.43 10.71
CA ASN A 28 -13.58 -14.55 11.41
C ASN A 28 -14.52 -14.09 12.54
N GLY A 29 -15.26 -13.00 12.30
CA GLY A 29 -16.19 -12.45 13.27
C GLY A 29 -15.56 -11.62 14.38
N LYS A 30 -14.25 -11.44 14.37
CA LYS A 30 -13.51 -10.65 15.37
C LYS A 30 -12.77 -9.50 14.70
N TRP A 31 -12.65 -8.38 15.41
CA TRP A 31 -11.84 -7.27 14.97
C TRP A 31 -10.36 -7.57 15.19
N ARG A 32 -9.58 -7.43 14.11
CA ARG A 32 -8.13 -7.42 14.19
C ARG A 32 -7.63 -6.00 13.97
N SER A 33 -6.86 -5.49 14.93
CA SER A 33 -6.26 -4.16 14.85
C SER A 33 -4.77 -4.25 14.54
N TYR A 34 -4.29 -3.29 13.77
CA TYR A 34 -2.87 -3.15 13.44
C TYR A 34 -2.35 -1.86 14.05
N SER A 35 -1.22 -1.92 14.74
CA SER A 35 -0.55 -0.74 15.27
C SER A 35 0.16 0.04 14.15
N THR A 36 0.51 1.28 14.43
CA THR A 36 1.31 2.07 13.50
C THR A 36 2.63 1.37 13.16
N LYS A 37 3.27 0.74 14.15
CA LYS A 37 4.50 -0.01 13.93
C LYS A 37 4.28 -1.21 13.02
N GLU A 38 3.20 -1.98 13.22
CA GLU A 38 2.85 -3.10 12.35
C GLU A 38 2.61 -2.64 10.92
N PHE A 39 1.90 -1.51 10.74
CA PHE A 39 1.69 -0.92 9.43
C PHE A 39 3.04 -0.59 8.76
N ALA A 40 3.91 0.13 9.49
CA ALA A 40 5.21 0.54 8.95
C ALA A 40 6.07 -0.68 8.60
N ASP A 41 6.11 -1.70 9.46
CA ASP A 41 6.90 -2.91 9.24
C ASP A 41 6.39 -3.68 8.02
N ASN A 42 5.08 -3.86 7.89
CA ASN A 42 4.50 -4.58 6.76
C ASN A 42 4.75 -3.85 5.43
N ALA A 43 4.63 -2.53 5.41
CA ALA A 43 4.93 -1.73 4.22
C ALA A 43 6.41 -1.89 3.82
N THR A 44 7.32 -1.85 4.79
CA THR A 44 8.76 -2.00 4.56
C THR A 44 9.11 -3.39 4.05
N PHE A 45 8.53 -4.44 4.63
CA PHE A 45 8.75 -5.82 4.17
C PHE A 45 8.26 -6.01 2.74
N LEU A 46 7.11 -5.44 2.41
CA LEU A 46 6.60 -5.49 1.03
C LEU A 46 7.55 -4.77 0.07
N SER A 47 8.08 -3.61 0.46
CA SER A 47 9.04 -2.86 -0.34
C SER A 47 10.28 -3.70 -0.67
N TYR A 48 10.83 -4.39 0.33
CA TYR A 48 11.97 -5.29 0.12
C TYR A 48 11.61 -6.45 -0.81
N GLY A 49 10.43 -7.03 -0.65
CA GLY A 49 9.95 -8.11 -1.52
C GLY A 49 9.83 -7.66 -2.96
N LEU A 50 9.34 -6.46 -3.22
CA LEU A 50 9.24 -5.90 -4.56
C LEU A 50 10.62 -5.72 -5.20
N HIS A 51 11.60 -5.23 -4.45
CA HIS A 51 12.97 -5.13 -4.96
C HIS A 51 13.54 -6.50 -5.32
N ASN A 52 13.26 -7.52 -4.51
CA ASN A 52 13.77 -8.87 -4.75
C ASN A 52 13.20 -9.50 -6.03
N ILE A 53 12.01 -9.12 -6.46
CA ILE A 53 11.42 -9.62 -7.71
C ILE A 53 11.73 -8.74 -8.93
N GLY A 54 12.57 -7.71 -8.76
CA GLY A 54 13.06 -6.89 -9.87
C GLY A 54 12.33 -5.58 -10.11
N VAL A 55 11.47 -5.16 -9.21
CA VAL A 55 10.79 -3.85 -9.33
C VAL A 55 11.82 -2.73 -9.21
N VAL A 56 11.81 -1.81 -10.15
CA VAL A 56 12.70 -0.66 -10.17
C VAL A 56 11.91 0.65 -10.07
N ARG A 57 12.62 1.75 -9.84
CA ARG A 57 12.02 3.07 -9.69
C ARG A 57 11.12 3.42 -10.89
N ASN A 58 9.97 3.98 -10.60
CA ASN A 58 8.94 4.39 -11.57
C ASN A 58 8.18 3.25 -12.26
N ASP A 59 8.42 1.99 -11.88
CA ASP A 59 7.56 0.91 -12.32
C ASP A 59 6.13 1.15 -11.81
N LYS A 60 5.15 0.79 -12.62
CA LYS A 60 3.74 0.96 -12.26
C LYS A 60 3.16 -0.37 -11.82
N ILE A 61 2.58 -0.39 -10.64
CA ILE A 61 2.05 -1.62 -10.02
C ILE A 61 0.56 -1.38 -9.72
N ALA A 62 -0.28 -2.22 -10.30
CA ALA A 62 -1.72 -2.15 -10.05
C ALA A 62 -2.10 -2.85 -8.75
N ILE A 63 -3.02 -2.26 -8.00
CA ILE A 63 -3.63 -2.87 -6.83
C ILE A 63 -5.12 -3.05 -7.11
N ILE A 64 -5.58 -4.30 -7.11
CA ILE A 64 -6.98 -4.65 -7.29
C ILE A 64 -7.42 -5.45 -6.07
N ALA A 65 -8.11 -4.82 -5.13
CA ALA A 65 -8.54 -5.49 -3.91
C ALA A 65 -9.63 -4.69 -3.22
N ASN A 66 -10.40 -5.36 -2.36
CA ASN A 66 -11.33 -4.69 -1.47
C ASN A 66 -10.58 -3.90 -0.41
N ASN A 67 -11.24 -2.91 0.20
CA ASN A 67 -10.66 -2.12 1.27
C ASN A 67 -10.33 -3.03 2.46
N ARG A 68 -9.06 -3.07 2.84
CA ARG A 68 -8.55 -3.86 3.95
C ARG A 68 -7.17 -3.31 4.35
N PRO A 69 -6.69 -3.61 5.57
CA PRO A 69 -5.37 -3.11 6.00
C PRO A 69 -4.23 -3.48 5.07
N GLU A 70 -4.26 -4.67 4.49
CA GLU A 70 -3.23 -5.13 3.54
C GLU A 70 -3.16 -4.24 2.30
N TRP A 71 -4.28 -3.63 1.88
CA TRP A 71 -4.29 -2.64 0.80
C TRP A 71 -3.40 -1.46 1.14
N ASN A 72 -3.52 -0.95 2.38
CA ASN A 72 -2.72 0.19 2.84
C ASN A 72 -1.24 -0.20 2.96
N PHE A 73 -0.92 -1.39 3.46
CA PHE A 73 0.46 -1.88 3.53
C PHE A 73 1.07 -1.95 2.13
N THR A 74 0.30 -2.47 1.18
CA THR A 74 0.73 -2.64 -0.21
C THR A 74 0.96 -1.29 -0.88
N ASP A 75 0.03 -0.36 -0.74
CA ASP A 75 0.14 0.98 -1.33
C ASP A 75 1.40 1.70 -0.84
N TYR A 76 1.63 1.72 0.47
CA TYR A 76 2.80 2.37 1.04
C TYR A 76 4.09 1.63 0.69
N GLY A 77 4.06 0.29 0.66
CA GLY A 77 5.21 -0.52 0.27
C GLY A 77 5.64 -0.28 -1.17
N ILE A 78 4.69 -0.15 -2.09
CA ILE A 78 4.97 0.19 -3.49
C ILE A 78 5.66 1.55 -3.56
N GLN A 79 5.15 2.54 -2.85
CA GLN A 79 5.72 3.88 -2.86
C GLN A 79 7.11 3.92 -2.23
N GLN A 80 7.34 3.18 -1.14
CA GLN A 80 8.65 3.07 -0.52
C GLN A 80 9.68 2.43 -1.46
N ALA A 81 9.25 1.51 -2.31
CA ALA A 81 10.11 0.89 -3.33
C ALA A 81 10.45 1.84 -4.48
N GLY A 82 9.87 3.03 -4.51
CA GLY A 82 10.07 4.00 -5.59
C GLY A 82 9.18 3.74 -6.80
N ALA A 83 8.24 2.81 -6.70
CA ALA A 83 7.30 2.49 -7.77
C ALA A 83 6.04 3.36 -7.66
N ILE A 84 5.19 3.28 -8.68
CA ILE A 84 3.95 4.04 -8.77
C ILE A 84 2.77 3.10 -8.54
N SER A 85 1.95 3.43 -7.57
CA SER A 85 0.75 2.65 -7.25
C SER A 85 -0.39 3.06 -8.18
N VAL A 86 -1.08 2.06 -8.76
CA VAL A 86 -2.24 2.28 -9.64
C VAL A 86 -3.44 1.55 -9.01
N PRO A 87 -4.20 2.22 -8.14
CA PRO A 87 -5.37 1.61 -7.51
C PRO A 87 -6.49 1.38 -8.51
N ILE A 88 -7.11 0.20 -8.47
CA ILE A 88 -8.20 -0.18 -9.35
C ILE A 88 -9.31 -0.77 -8.49
N TYR A 89 -10.56 -0.36 -8.75
CA TYR A 89 -11.72 -0.90 -8.05
C TYR A 89 -11.95 -2.38 -8.41
N PRO A 90 -12.23 -3.25 -7.45
CA PRO A 90 -12.44 -4.68 -7.73
C PRO A 90 -13.71 -4.96 -8.52
N THR A 91 -14.64 -4.00 -8.62
CA THR A 91 -15.89 -4.13 -9.36
C THR A 91 -15.80 -3.65 -10.81
N ILE A 92 -14.61 -3.28 -11.27
CA ILE A 92 -14.40 -2.76 -12.63
C ILE A 92 -14.69 -3.84 -13.68
N SER A 93 -15.21 -3.43 -14.83
CA SER A 93 -15.44 -4.34 -15.96
C SER A 93 -14.12 -4.76 -16.61
N GLU A 94 -14.13 -5.91 -17.29
CA GLU A 94 -12.94 -6.40 -17.98
C GLU A 94 -12.44 -5.42 -19.03
N ALA A 95 -13.35 -4.80 -19.80
CA ALA A 95 -12.96 -3.82 -20.82
C ALA A 95 -12.31 -2.59 -20.20
N ASP A 96 -12.87 -2.06 -19.12
CA ASP A 96 -12.33 -0.89 -18.45
C ASP A 96 -10.99 -1.22 -17.80
N LEU A 97 -10.85 -2.43 -17.24
CA LEU A 97 -9.57 -2.89 -16.67
C LEU A 97 -8.47 -2.90 -17.75
N ALA A 98 -8.76 -3.49 -18.91
CA ALA A 98 -7.81 -3.52 -20.02
C ALA A 98 -7.39 -2.12 -20.45
N PHE A 99 -8.35 -1.19 -20.53
CA PHE A 99 -8.07 0.21 -20.87
C PHE A 99 -7.11 0.85 -19.85
N ILE A 100 -7.40 0.70 -18.56
CA ILE A 100 -6.58 1.31 -17.50
C ILE A 100 -5.16 0.73 -17.50
N LEU A 101 -5.02 -0.59 -17.62
CA LEU A 101 -3.71 -1.25 -17.63
C LEU A 101 -2.86 -0.78 -18.82
N ASN A 102 -3.46 -0.61 -19.98
CA ASN A 102 -2.76 -0.15 -21.16
C ASN A 102 -2.43 1.35 -21.08
N ASP A 103 -3.40 2.16 -20.64
CA ASP A 103 -3.24 3.63 -20.55
C ASP A 103 -2.16 4.01 -19.53
N ALA A 104 -2.13 3.35 -18.38
CA ALA A 104 -1.15 3.60 -17.33
C ALA A 104 0.20 2.90 -17.58
N SER A 105 0.29 2.04 -18.56
CA SER A 105 1.50 1.25 -18.86
C SER A 105 1.95 0.40 -17.67
N VAL A 106 0.99 -0.25 -17.03
CA VAL A 106 1.25 -1.14 -15.88
C VAL A 106 2.11 -2.34 -16.27
#